data_12bcd7a4fdaaf33e4829c840b94adb11
#
_entry.id   12bcd7a4fdaaf33e4829c840b94adb11
#
_cell.length_a   1.000
_cell.length_b   1.000
_cell.length_c   1.000
_cell.angle_alpha   90.00
_cell.angle_beta   90.00
_cell.angle_gamma   90.00
#
_symmetry.space_group_name_H-M   'P 1'
#
loop_
_entity.id
_entity.type
_entity.pdbx_description
1 polymer ?
#
loop_
_entity_poly.entity_id
_entity_poly.type
_entity_poly.pdbx_seq_one_letter_code
_entity_poly.pdbx_strand_id
1 'polypeptide(L)'
;LTLVCLFYLSFTVVTSTYNKKAKEYAAGDKMKEFQYLDSIANESVWLGYTLKECREKEINLGLDLKGGMNVTLEVSVADIIRSLADNNTTPNFTQALSLATESQKTNSQEEYLDLFVKEYKKLDPNAKLASVFSTFDLKDRISLTTSNDEVVKILREEIEGAISNSFNVLRTRIDRFGVVQPNIQKLGNGRILIELPGIKEPERVRKLLQGSANLEFWETYELSEIINNLSEANRVLGTLGAAPAVVDTTKAAVAAATPAAPVTAAAKPKSGVDSLKDALGKKTEAKTDSAKMQQEWMKENPLISKLQLAVSSNGQVGRGPIVGMAHSKDTAQINAYFAMKQVKEVLPPDLGLRWTVKAMDENGEVFQLIAIKYTNREKTAPLAGDVITDAKADFSQTSAYANVSMSMDQEGSKTWARMTKENIGKSIAISLDGYIYSFPTVNGEITGGNSQITGNFTVEEAKDLANTLKSGKMPAPARIVQEDVVGPSLGQEAINNGFISFVIAFVLVLLYMILYYGLIPGLVADIALFANVFFLIGVLASFSSVLTLSLIHISEPTRHG
;
A
#
# COMPACT_ATOMS: atom_id res chain seq x y z
N LEU A 1 -9.91 45.28 10.43
CA LEU A 1 -10.56 44.00 10.15
C LEU A 1 -10.84 43.86 8.65
N THR A 2 -11.47 44.84 7.98
CA THR A 2 -11.81 44.81 6.55
C THR A 2 -10.60 44.51 5.66
N LEU A 3 -9.44 45.20 5.89
CA LEU A 3 -8.21 44.97 5.14
C LEU A 3 -7.67 43.55 5.34
N VAL A 4 -7.75 43.01 6.55
CA VAL A 4 -7.32 41.63 6.86
C VAL A 4 -8.22 40.62 6.13
N CYS A 5 -9.53 40.81 6.16
CA CYS A 5 -10.47 39.93 5.43
C CYS A 5 -10.22 39.98 3.91
N LEU A 6 -10.03 41.17 3.33
CA LEU A 6 -9.70 41.33 1.91
C LEU A 6 -8.38 40.64 1.56
N PHE A 7 -7.37 40.75 2.43
CA PHE A 7 -6.08 40.10 2.23
C PHE A 7 -6.23 38.56 2.18
N TYR A 8 -6.91 37.94 3.14
CA TYR A 8 -7.09 36.49 3.14
C TYR A 8 -7.98 36.00 2.00
N LEU A 9 -9.06 36.73 1.66
CA LEU A 9 -9.91 36.39 0.54
C LEU A 9 -9.20 36.51 -0.83
N SER A 10 -8.18 37.39 -0.93
CA SER A 10 -7.43 37.57 -2.17
C SER A 10 -6.68 36.30 -2.58
N PHE A 11 -6.23 35.46 -1.65
CA PHE A 11 -5.56 34.20 -1.96
C PHE A 11 -6.47 33.27 -2.78
N THR A 12 -7.75 33.15 -2.42
CA THR A 12 -8.72 32.33 -3.16
C THR A 12 -8.96 32.86 -4.58
N VAL A 13 -8.96 34.18 -4.76
CA VAL A 13 -9.09 34.80 -6.10
C VAL A 13 -7.84 34.53 -6.96
N VAL A 14 -6.66 34.66 -6.37
CA VAL A 14 -5.38 34.42 -7.06
C VAL A 14 -5.29 32.95 -7.49
N THR A 15 -5.50 31.99 -6.61
CA THR A 15 -5.43 30.57 -6.92
C THR A 15 -6.46 30.16 -7.99
N SER A 16 -7.70 30.70 -7.89
CA SER A 16 -8.75 30.48 -8.90
C SER A 16 -8.31 30.99 -10.28
N THR A 17 -7.67 32.18 -10.32
CA THR A 17 -7.19 32.78 -11.57
C THR A 17 -6.11 31.95 -12.23
N TYR A 18 -5.12 31.48 -11.46
CA TYR A 18 -4.04 30.64 -11.99
C TYR A 18 -4.52 29.24 -12.40
N ASN A 19 -5.44 28.65 -11.66
CA ASN A 19 -6.08 27.39 -12.06
C ASN A 19 -6.87 27.52 -13.37
N LYS A 20 -7.53 28.67 -13.60
CA LYS A 20 -8.22 28.96 -14.87
C LYS A 20 -7.23 29.12 -16.02
N LYS A 21 -6.15 29.87 -15.84
CA LYS A 21 -5.05 30.01 -16.83
C LYS A 21 -4.41 28.65 -17.18
N ALA A 22 -4.20 27.78 -16.17
CA ALA A 22 -3.65 26.45 -16.40
C ALA A 22 -4.57 25.59 -17.28
N LYS A 23 -5.89 25.62 -17.04
CA LYS A 23 -6.88 24.92 -17.88
C LYS A 23 -6.93 25.44 -19.30
N GLU A 24 -6.84 26.75 -19.47
CA GLU A 24 -6.79 27.40 -20.79
C GLU A 24 -5.51 27.00 -21.55
N TYR A 25 -4.35 27.03 -20.88
CA TYR A 25 -3.07 26.60 -21.45
C TYR A 25 -3.08 25.12 -21.84
N ALA A 26 -3.67 24.29 -21.01
CA ALA A 26 -3.71 22.85 -21.19
C ALA A 26 -4.65 22.40 -22.33
N ALA A 27 -5.62 23.22 -22.73
CA ALA A 27 -6.61 22.90 -23.78
C ALA A 27 -7.23 21.49 -23.62
N GLY A 28 -7.45 21.04 -22.38
CA GLY A 28 -8.00 19.72 -22.04
C GLY A 28 -6.96 18.63 -21.75
N ASP A 29 -5.67 18.88 -21.97
CA ASP A 29 -4.58 17.96 -21.63
C ASP A 29 -4.17 18.12 -20.17
N LYS A 30 -4.56 17.15 -19.33
CA LYS A 30 -4.27 17.16 -17.88
C LYS A 30 -2.77 17.19 -17.55
N MET A 31 -1.92 16.61 -18.42
CA MET A 31 -0.48 16.60 -18.21
C MET A 31 0.11 18.01 -18.36
N LYS A 32 -0.33 18.75 -19.38
CA LYS A 32 0.10 20.14 -19.59
C LYS A 32 -0.42 21.07 -18.50
N GLU A 33 -1.65 20.84 -18.00
CA GLU A 33 -2.21 21.58 -16.86
C GLU A 33 -1.32 21.38 -15.63
N PHE A 34 -0.94 20.13 -15.34
CA PHE A 34 -0.06 19.81 -14.21
C PHE A 34 1.33 20.41 -14.37
N GLN A 35 1.97 20.26 -15.55
CA GLN A 35 3.31 20.82 -15.82
C GLN A 35 3.33 22.34 -15.68
N TYR A 36 2.31 23.02 -16.15
CA TYR A 36 2.18 24.47 -15.99
C TYR A 36 2.07 24.86 -14.52
N LEU A 37 1.21 24.19 -13.76
CA LEU A 37 1.03 24.50 -12.32
C LEU A 37 2.27 24.15 -11.49
N ASP A 38 3.00 23.09 -11.85
CA ASP A 38 4.25 22.69 -11.20
C ASP A 38 5.39 23.69 -11.48
N SER A 39 5.49 24.16 -12.73
CA SER A 39 6.51 25.14 -13.13
C SER A 39 6.41 26.46 -12.36
N ILE A 40 5.18 26.92 -12.06
CA ILE A 40 4.92 28.16 -11.33
C ILE A 40 4.68 27.96 -9.83
N ALA A 41 4.74 26.71 -9.33
CA ALA A 41 4.40 26.40 -7.94
C ALA A 41 5.25 27.18 -6.92
N ASN A 42 6.53 27.39 -7.23
CA ASN A 42 7.49 28.09 -6.40
C ASN A 42 7.74 29.54 -6.84
N GLU A 43 7.04 30.01 -7.88
CA GLU A 43 7.13 31.42 -8.30
C GLU A 43 6.26 32.31 -7.41
N SER A 44 6.75 33.52 -7.12
CA SER A 44 5.99 34.53 -6.39
C SER A 44 4.88 35.09 -7.28
N VAL A 45 3.63 34.78 -6.93
CA VAL A 45 2.44 35.14 -7.72
C VAL A 45 1.61 36.27 -7.11
N TRP A 46 1.73 36.48 -5.77
CA TRP A 46 0.92 37.49 -5.07
C TRP A 46 1.66 38.02 -3.82
N LEU A 47 1.95 39.34 -3.79
CA LEU A 47 2.55 40.03 -2.64
C LEU A 47 3.77 39.33 -2.00
N GLY A 48 4.59 38.65 -2.81
CA GLY A 48 5.72 37.86 -2.35
C GLY A 48 5.43 36.40 -2.01
N TYR A 49 4.15 35.98 -1.99
CA TYR A 49 3.76 34.60 -1.77
C TYR A 49 3.83 33.78 -3.06
N THR A 50 4.31 32.55 -2.93
CA THR A 50 4.31 31.56 -4.02
C THR A 50 2.92 31.02 -4.28
N LEU A 51 2.70 30.40 -5.46
CA LEU A 51 1.41 29.77 -5.76
C LEU A 51 1.06 28.66 -4.75
N LYS A 52 2.07 27.93 -4.27
CA LYS A 52 1.92 26.91 -3.25
C LYS A 52 1.43 27.50 -1.93
N GLU A 53 2.05 28.57 -1.45
CA GLU A 53 1.63 29.27 -0.22
C GLU A 53 0.24 29.91 -0.36
N CYS A 54 -0.09 30.42 -1.56
CA CYS A 54 -1.44 30.93 -1.83
C CYS A 54 -2.50 29.83 -1.71
N ARG A 55 -2.20 28.61 -2.19
CA ARG A 55 -3.10 27.45 -2.06
C ARG A 55 -3.29 26.98 -0.61
N GLU A 56 -2.25 27.09 0.21
CA GLU A 56 -2.32 26.77 1.64
C GLU A 56 -3.20 27.75 2.43
N LYS A 57 -3.39 28.97 1.90
CA LYS A 57 -4.15 30.07 2.54
C LYS A 57 -5.51 30.34 1.89
N GLU A 58 -5.88 29.64 0.82
CA GLU A 58 -7.22 29.79 0.21
C GLU A 58 -8.32 29.26 1.14
N ILE A 59 -9.58 29.61 0.86
CA ILE A 59 -10.74 29.06 1.60
C ILE A 59 -10.82 27.55 1.37
N ASN A 60 -10.84 26.81 2.48
CA ASN A 60 -10.95 25.37 2.47
C ASN A 60 -12.41 24.93 2.29
N LEU A 61 -12.67 24.16 1.24
CA LEU A 61 -13.95 23.52 1.01
C LEU A 61 -13.88 22.07 1.48
N GLY A 62 -14.83 21.65 2.32
CA GLY A 62 -14.92 20.29 2.82
C GLY A 62 -15.30 19.26 1.75
N LEU A 63 -15.29 18.00 2.15
CA LEU A 63 -15.65 16.85 1.29
C LEU A 63 -17.03 17.00 0.65
N ASP A 64 -17.99 17.53 1.41
CA ASP A 64 -19.37 17.73 0.97
C ASP A 64 -19.49 18.69 -0.22
N LEU A 65 -18.58 19.66 -0.31
CA LEU A 65 -18.56 20.68 -1.35
C LEU A 65 -17.62 20.36 -2.49
N LYS A 66 -16.41 19.87 -2.19
CA LYS A 66 -15.35 19.64 -3.20
C LYS A 66 -15.38 18.20 -3.74
N GLY A 67 -16.13 17.32 -3.10
CA GLY A 67 -16.01 15.87 -3.28
C GLY A 67 -14.68 15.39 -2.71
N GLY A 68 -14.40 14.12 -2.83
CA GLY A 68 -13.15 13.53 -2.36
C GLY A 68 -13.34 12.21 -1.65
N MET A 69 -12.44 11.89 -0.74
CA MET A 69 -12.40 10.60 -0.05
C MET A 69 -12.17 10.81 1.44
N ASN A 70 -12.96 10.10 2.25
CA ASN A 70 -12.76 9.96 3.69
C ASN A 70 -12.37 8.52 3.98
N VAL A 71 -11.27 8.32 4.68
CA VAL A 71 -10.74 6.98 4.98
C VAL A 71 -10.39 6.90 6.45
N THR A 72 -10.91 5.88 7.13
CA THR A 72 -10.41 5.49 8.44
C THR A 72 -9.48 4.30 8.28
N LEU A 73 -8.21 4.50 8.59
CA LEU A 73 -7.20 3.44 8.64
C LEU A 73 -7.08 2.90 10.07
N GLU A 74 -6.82 1.61 10.18
CA GLU A 74 -6.42 0.96 11.43
C GLU A 74 -5.03 0.36 11.26
N VAL A 75 -4.09 0.81 12.09
CA VAL A 75 -2.73 0.25 12.15
C VAL A 75 -2.80 -1.08 12.88
N SER A 76 -2.24 -2.13 12.30
CA SER A 76 -2.28 -3.48 12.86
C SER A 76 -1.43 -3.60 14.13
N VAL A 77 -2.05 -3.43 15.30
CA VAL A 77 -1.38 -3.62 16.59
C VAL A 77 -0.92 -5.07 16.76
N ALA A 78 -1.65 -6.04 16.19
CA ALA A 78 -1.24 -7.44 16.18
C ALA A 78 0.12 -7.64 15.50
N ASP A 79 0.36 -6.97 14.37
CA ASP A 79 1.62 -7.08 13.65
C ASP A 79 2.75 -6.30 14.35
N ILE A 80 2.43 -5.20 15.06
CA ILE A 80 3.40 -4.53 15.95
C ILE A 80 3.84 -5.47 17.05
N ILE A 81 2.92 -6.10 17.77
CA ILE A 81 3.23 -7.06 18.85
C ILE A 81 4.07 -8.24 18.31
N ARG A 82 3.73 -8.74 17.12
CA ARG A 82 4.49 -9.80 16.46
C ARG A 82 5.92 -9.37 16.12
N SER A 83 6.09 -8.16 15.60
CA SER A 83 7.41 -7.58 15.30
C SER A 83 8.24 -7.37 16.55
N LEU A 84 7.65 -6.83 17.64
CA LEU A 84 8.33 -6.66 18.93
C LEU A 84 8.75 -7.97 19.58
N ALA A 85 8.06 -9.08 19.26
CA ALA A 85 8.41 -10.45 19.69
C ALA A 85 9.36 -11.16 18.71
N ASP A 86 10.05 -10.42 17.81
CA ASP A 86 10.94 -10.96 16.78
C ASP A 86 10.30 -12.05 15.93
N ASN A 87 9.06 -11.80 15.50
CA ASN A 87 8.24 -12.73 14.72
C ASN A 87 8.09 -14.12 15.37
N ASN A 88 7.97 -14.17 16.67
CA ASN A 88 7.81 -15.40 17.42
C ASN A 88 6.67 -16.27 16.90
N THR A 89 6.96 -17.54 16.64
CA THR A 89 6.03 -18.52 16.06
C THR A 89 5.57 -19.58 17.05
N THR A 90 5.80 -19.38 18.34
CA THR A 90 5.34 -20.35 19.36
C THR A 90 3.82 -20.50 19.29
N PRO A 91 3.29 -21.74 19.44
CA PRO A 91 1.86 -22.00 19.31
C PRO A 91 1.00 -21.13 20.24
N ASN A 92 1.39 -20.99 21.52
CA ASN A 92 0.64 -20.19 22.49
C ASN A 92 0.61 -18.70 22.12
N PHE A 93 1.72 -18.14 21.62
CA PHE A 93 1.79 -16.75 21.18
C PHE A 93 0.90 -16.50 19.95
N THR A 94 1.00 -17.38 18.95
CA THR A 94 0.22 -17.24 17.71
C THR A 94 -1.28 -17.43 17.99
N GLN A 95 -1.65 -18.39 18.86
CA GLN A 95 -3.02 -18.62 19.27
C GLN A 95 -3.58 -17.44 20.07
N ALA A 96 -2.79 -16.84 20.99
CA ALA A 96 -3.21 -15.67 21.76
C ALA A 96 -3.49 -14.47 20.85
N LEU A 97 -2.65 -14.21 19.83
CA LEU A 97 -2.89 -13.16 18.84
C LEU A 97 -4.19 -13.39 18.06
N SER A 98 -4.48 -14.64 17.65
CA SER A 98 -5.71 -14.94 16.92
C SER A 98 -6.96 -14.76 17.79
N LEU A 99 -6.94 -15.23 19.04
CA LEU A 99 -8.02 -15.07 20.00
C LEU A 99 -8.24 -13.61 20.38
N ALA A 100 -7.17 -12.82 20.55
CA ALA A 100 -7.27 -11.38 20.77
C ALA A 100 -7.94 -10.67 19.59
N THR A 101 -7.61 -11.07 18.35
CA THR A 101 -8.23 -10.51 17.14
C THR A 101 -9.73 -10.87 17.04
N GLU A 102 -10.12 -12.06 17.46
CA GLU A 102 -11.55 -12.45 17.55
C GLU A 102 -12.27 -11.67 18.66
N SER A 103 -11.64 -11.54 19.82
CA SER A 103 -12.17 -10.79 20.97
C SER A 103 -12.35 -9.30 20.64
N GLN A 104 -11.46 -8.71 19.86
CA GLN A 104 -11.57 -7.32 19.42
C GLN A 104 -12.81 -7.07 18.54
N LYS A 105 -13.23 -8.05 17.73
CA LYS A 105 -14.45 -7.93 16.91
C LYS A 105 -15.71 -7.80 17.76
N THR A 106 -15.74 -8.43 18.94
CA THR A 106 -16.87 -8.41 19.87
C THR A 106 -16.77 -7.30 20.91
N ASN A 107 -15.54 -6.89 21.26
CA ASN A 107 -15.26 -5.88 22.28
C ASN A 107 -14.29 -4.81 21.72
N SER A 108 -14.81 -3.92 20.89
CA SER A 108 -14.03 -2.86 20.22
C SER A 108 -13.56 -1.73 21.15
N GLN A 109 -13.98 -1.71 22.42
CA GLN A 109 -13.64 -0.67 23.39
C GLN A 109 -12.34 -0.97 24.16
N GLU A 110 -11.97 -2.26 24.32
CA GLU A 110 -10.72 -2.64 24.98
C GLU A 110 -9.53 -2.48 24.02
N GLU A 111 -8.38 -2.07 24.57
CA GLU A 111 -7.13 -2.01 23.81
C GLU A 111 -6.68 -3.42 23.39
N TYR A 112 -6.18 -3.55 22.16
CA TYR A 112 -5.73 -4.85 21.63
C TYR A 112 -4.65 -5.50 22.48
N LEU A 113 -3.72 -4.71 23.04
CA LEU A 113 -2.67 -5.22 23.93
C LEU A 113 -3.26 -5.89 25.17
N ASP A 114 -4.27 -5.29 25.79
CA ASP A 114 -4.90 -5.84 26.99
C ASP A 114 -5.66 -7.14 26.67
N LEU A 115 -6.34 -7.19 25.52
CA LEU A 115 -6.97 -8.42 25.00
C LEU A 115 -5.92 -9.52 24.76
N PHE A 116 -4.79 -9.18 24.13
CA PHE A 116 -3.70 -10.13 23.89
C PHE A 116 -3.13 -10.70 25.21
N VAL A 117 -2.84 -9.84 26.17
CA VAL A 117 -2.30 -10.26 27.49
C VAL A 117 -3.29 -11.16 28.22
N LYS A 118 -4.59 -10.85 28.15
CA LYS A 118 -5.67 -11.63 28.77
C LYS A 118 -5.76 -13.03 28.13
N GLU A 119 -5.76 -13.12 26.81
CA GLU A 119 -5.83 -14.40 26.10
C GLU A 119 -4.53 -15.21 26.27
N TYR A 120 -3.36 -14.55 26.29
CA TYR A 120 -2.09 -15.21 26.52
C TYR A 120 -1.99 -15.81 27.94
N LYS A 121 -2.45 -15.08 28.99
CA LYS A 121 -2.53 -15.59 30.36
C LYS A 121 -3.55 -16.72 30.54
N LYS A 122 -4.63 -16.78 29.71
CA LYS A 122 -5.57 -17.91 29.74
C LYS A 122 -4.94 -19.20 29.20
N LEU A 123 -4.09 -19.09 28.16
CA LEU A 123 -3.40 -20.23 27.57
C LEU A 123 -2.27 -20.76 28.45
N ASP A 124 -1.58 -19.87 29.16
CA ASP A 124 -0.53 -20.20 30.11
C ASP A 124 -0.55 -19.24 31.31
N PRO A 125 -1.16 -19.64 32.42
CA PRO A 125 -1.25 -18.80 33.64
C PRO A 125 0.11 -18.43 34.25
N ASN A 126 1.17 -19.20 33.98
CA ASN A 126 2.52 -18.97 34.47
C ASN A 126 3.43 -18.29 33.45
N ALA A 127 2.89 -17.88 32.33
CA ALA A 127 3.65 -17.28 31.23
C ALA A 127 4.34 -15.98 31.68
N LYS A 128 5.63 -15.91 31.45
CA LYS A 128 6.41 -14.69 31.60
C LYS A 128 6.49 -13.98 30.24
N LEU A 129 5.83 -12.84 30.12
CA LEU A 129 5.91 -12.00 28.92
C LEU A 129 7.36 -11.61 28.59
N ALA A 130 8.17 -11.40 29.62
CA ALA A 130 9.59 -11.09 29.45
C ALA A 130 10.35 -12.14 28.63
N SER A 131 9.98 -13.43 28.68
CA SER A 131 10.63 -14.48 27.88
C SER A 131 10.34 -14.38 26.38
N VAL A 132 9.23 -13.73 26.02
CA VAL A 132 8.81 -13.52 24.62
C VAL A 132 9.36 -12.21 24.07
N PHE A 133 9.39 -11.16 24.91
CA PHE A 133 9.71 -9.80 24.49
C PHE A 133 11.12 -9.32 24.89
N SER A 134 11.98 -10.18 25.47
CA SER A 134 13.40 -9.85 25.67
C SER A 134 14.19 -10.03 24.36
N THR A 135 13.75 -9.34 23.33
CA THR A 135 14.36 -9.33 22.00
C THR A 135 15.58 -8.40 21.95
N PHE A 136 16.36 -8.47 20.87
CA PHE A 136 17.54 -7.61 20.72
C PHE A 136 17.19 -6.12 20.78
N ASP A 137 16.06 -5.72 20.21
CA ASP A 137 15.60 -4.33 20.19
C ASP A 137 15.12 -3.82 21.55
N LEU A 138 14.62 -4.73 22.41
CA LEU A 138 14.08 -4.39 23.71
C LEU A 138 15.00 -4.80 24.89
N LYS A 139 16.20 -5.34 24.63
CA LYS A 139 17.13 -5.86 25.66
C LYS A 139 17.51 -4.85 26.74
N ASP A 140 17.57 -3.55 26.37
CA ASP A 140 17.93 -2.47 27.30
C ASP A 140 16.75 -2.05 28.19
N ARG A 141 15.52 -2.47 27.87
CA ARG A 141 14.29 -2.14 28.59
C ARG A 141 13.61 -3.36 29.22
N ILE A 142 13.72 -4.53 28.61
CA ILE A 142 13.10 -5.78 29.07
C ILE A 142 14.18 -6.83 29.32
N SER A 143 14.33 -7.23 30.57
CA SER A 143 15.16 -8.37 31.00
C SER A 143 14.29 -9.56 31.36
N LEU A 144 14.84 -10.78 31.39
CA LEU A 144 14.11 -12.00 31.77
C LEU A 144 13.50 -11.95 33.19
N THR A 145 13.93 -10.99 34.02
CA THR A 145 13.44 -10.76 35.39
C THR A 145 12.37 -9.68 35.47
N THR A 146 12.07 -8.97 34.35
CA THR A 146 11.08 -7.89 34.31
C THR A 146 9.68 -8.45 34.57
N SER A 147 8.88 -7.77 35.39
CA SER A 147 7.52 -8.18 35.72
C SER A 147 6.59 -8.05 34.51
N ASN A 148 5.53 -8.87 34.43
CA ASN A 148 4.57 -8.81 33.35
C ASN A 148 3.92 -7.42 33.19
N ASP A 149 3.66 -6.72 34.30
CA ASP A 149 3.01 -5.40 34.26
C ASP A 149 3.96 -4.32 33.71
N GLU A 150 5.25 -4.41 34.03
CA GLU A 150 6.29 -3.54 33.44
C GLU A 150 6.45 -3.82 31.93
N VAL A 151 6.46 -5.11 31.53
CA VAL A 151 6.51 -5.47 30.10
C VAL A 151 5.31 -4.89 29.36
N VAL A 152 4.10 -5.00 29.91
CA VAL A 152 2.89 -4.43 29.29
C VAL A 152 3.00 -2.91 29.14
N LYS A 153 3.55 -2.22 30.15
CA LYS A 153 3.77 -0.77 30.08
C LYS A 153 4.74 -0.41 28.96
N ILE A 154 5.86 -1.10 28.87
CA ILE A 154 6.86 -0.88 27.82
C ILE A 154 6.27 -1.16 26.44
N LEU A 155 5.54 -2.27 26.28
CA LEU A 155 4.88 -2.61 25.02
C LEU A 155 3.84 -1.54 24.60
N ARG A 156 3.10 -0.97 25.55
CA ARG A 156 2.14 0.11 25.26
C ARG A 156 2.85 1.35 24.72
N GLU A 157 3.98 1.75 25.33
CA GLU A 157 4.80 2.86 24.85
C GLU A 157 5.35 2.61 23.44
N GLU A 158 5.83 1.39 23.17
CA GLU A 158 6.33 1.01 21.83
C GLU A 158 5.22 0.99 20.78
N ILE A 159 4.03 0.48 21.12
CA ILE A 159 2.86 0.48 20.23
C ILE A 159 2.41 1.92 19.91
N GLU A 160 2.34 2.80 20.91
CA GLU A 160 2.00 4.21 20.67
C GLU A 160 3.06 4.91 19.82
N GLY A 161 4.34 4.60 20.04
CA GLY A 161 5.45 5.05 19.21
C GLY A 161 5.31 4.61 17.75
N ALA A 162 5.00 3.34 17.51
CA ALA A 162 4.79 2.77 16.20
C ALA A 162 3.57 3.38 15.47
N ILE A 163 2.46 3.59 16.19
CA ILE A 163 1.27 4.26 15.64
C ILE A 163 1.59 5.71 15.29
N SER A 164 2.36 6.42 16.14
CA SER A 164 2.79 7.80 15.89
C SER A 164 3.70 7.90 14.69
N ASN A 165 4.61 6.95 14.53
CA ASN A 165 5.49 6.87 13.34
C ASN A 165 4.67 6.57 12.08
N SER A 166 3.73 5.62 12.13
CA SER A 166 2.82 5.33 11.02
C SER A 166 2.01 6.56 10.61
N PHE A 167 1.51 7.33 11.57
CA PHE A 167 0.83 8.61 11.31
C PHE A 167 1.74 9.60 10.58
N ASN A 168 2.98 9.77 11.01
CA ASN A 168 3.93 10.68 10.37
C ASN A 168 4.29 10.24 8.94
N VAL A 169 4.46 8.93 8.72
CA VAL A 169 4.70 8.36 7.39
C VAL A 169 3.50 8.62 6.47
N LEU A 170 2.27 8.33 6.94
CA LEU A 170 1.05 8.57 6.17
C LEU A 170 0.87 10.06 5.84
N ARG A 171 1.10 10.95 6.81
CA ARG A 171 1.07 12.39 6.59
C ARG A 171 2.06 12.82 5.50
N THR A 172 3.30 12.35 5.61
CA THR A 172 4.35 12.67 4.63
C THR A 172 3.99 12.17 3.22
N ARG A 173 3.37 10.99 3.12
CA ARG A 173 2.91 10.44 1.83
C ARG A 173 1.80 11.29 1.22
N ILE A 174 0.82 11.70 2.02
CA ILE A 174 -0.31 12.52 1.58
C ILE A 174 0.16 13.90 1.15
N ASP A 175 1.04 14.53 1.93
CA ASP A 175 1.62 15.84 1.60
C ASP A 175 2.36 15.81 0.26
N ARG A 176 3.10 14.72 -0.01
CA ARG A 176 3.83 14.53 -1.29
C ARG A 176 2.94 14.12 -2.45
N PHE A 177 1.81 13.50 -2.18
CA PHE A 177 0.82 13.17 -3.21
C PHE A 177 0.17 14.42 -3.79
N GLY A 178 0.31 15.56 -3.12
CA GLY A 178 -0.15 16.86 -3.59
C GLY A 178 -1.63 17.11 -3.32
N VAL A 179 -2.20 16.45 -2.34
CA VAL A 179 -3.56 16.77 -1.87
C VAL A 179 -3.53 18.13 -1.19
N VAL A 180 -4.40 19.01 -1.61
CA VAL A 180 -4.52 20.34 -1.01
C VAL A 180 -5.32 20.22 0.29
N GLN A 181 -4.66 20.55 1.41
CA GLN A 181 -5.27 20.62 2.76
C GLN A 181 -5.94 19.31 3.21
N PRO A 182 -5.20 18.22 3.32
CA PRO A 182 -5.72 17.00 3.91
C PRO A 182 -5.97 17.20 5.41
N ASN A 183 -7.07 16.67 5.93
CA ASN A 183 -7.29 16.57 7.36
C ASN A 183 -6.89 15.17 7.84
N ILE A 184 -5.90 15.10 8.74
CA ILE A 184 -5.39 13.83 9.25
C ILE A 184 -5.43 13.88 10.76
N GLN A 185 -6.18 12.96 11.38
CA GLN A 185 -6.39 12.91 12.82
C GLN A 185 -6.13 11.51 13.37
N LYS A 186 -5.47 11.43 14.54
CA LYS A 186 -5.37 10.19 15.30
C LYS A 186 -6.68 9.99 16.07
N LEU A 187 -7.29 8.84 15.88
CA LEU A 187 -8.39 8.35 16.71
C LEU A 187 -7.85 7.34 17.74
N GLY A 188 -8.65 6.99 18.73
CA GLY A 188 -8.29 5.93 19.66
C GLY A 188 -8.08 4.56 18.99
N ASN A 189 -7.45 3.62 19.69
CA ASN A 189 -7.26 2.22 19.27
C ASN A 189 -6.48 2.04 17.95
N GLY A 190 -5.47 2.88 17.70
CA GLY A 190 -4.61 2.77 16.52
C GLY A 190 -5.26 3.19 15.20
N ARG A 191 -6.39 3.89 15.25
CA ARG A 191 -7.09 4.39 14.07
C ARG A 191 -6.63 5.79 13.69
N ILE A 192 -6.59 6.03 12.37
CA ILE A 192 -6.20 7.30 11.77
C ILE A 192 -7.29 7.68 10.77
N LEU A 193 -7.95 8.81 11.01
CA LEU A 193 -8.91 9.42 10.09
C LEU A 193 -8.15 10.28 9.09
N ILE A 194 -8.47 10.13 7.81
CA ILE A 194 -7.86 10.85 6.71
C ILE A 194 -8.95 11.34 5.78
N GLU A 195 -9.10 12.66 5.68
CA GLU A 195 -10.01 13.30 4.75
C GLU A 195 -9.22 13.98 3.65
N LEU A 196 -9.53 13.64 2.41
CA LEU A 196 -8.81 14.07 1.22
C LEU A 196 -9.75 14.77 0.25
N PRO A 197 -9.97 16.10 0.42
CA PRO A 197 -10.86 16.84 -0.45
C PRO A 197 -10.34 16.93 -1.89
N GLY A 198 -11.23 16.82 -2.87
CA GLY A 198 -10.94 17.02 -4.28
C GLY A 198 -10.16 15.90 -4.96
N ILE A 199 -10.02 14.75 -4.34
CA ILE A 199 -9.41 13.56 -4.96
C ILE A 199 -10.29 13.04 -6.09
N LYS A 200 -9.66 12.78 -7.25
CA LYS A 200 -10.33 12.25 -8.45
C LYS A 200 -10.07 10.76 -8.66
N GLU A 201 -9.02 10.20 -8.04
CA GLU A 201 -8.54 8.83 -8.22
C GLU A 201 -8.47 8.07 -6.88
N PRO A 202 -9.61 7.61 -6.33
CA PRO A 202 -9.65 6.93 -5.03
C PRO A 202 -8.78 5.67 -4.98
N GLU A 203 -8.74 4.89 -6.07
CA GLU A 203 -7.95 3.65 -6.16
C GLU A 203 -6.46 3.88 -5.97
N ARG A 204 -5.94 4.97 -6.53
CA ARG A 204 -4.53 5.35 -6.40
C ARG A 204 -4.21 5.74 -4.95
N VAL A 205 -5.12 6.46 -4.31
CA VAL A 205 -5.00 6.83 -2.90
C VAL A 205 -5.04 5.59 -2.00
N ARG A 206 -5.94 4.63 -2.25
CA ARG A 206 -5.99 3.37 -1.50
C ARG A 206 -4.65 2.65 -1.53
N LYS A 207 -4.06 2.48 -2.72
CA LYS A 207 -2.73 1.85 -2.87
C LYS A 207 -1.65 2.58 -2.08
N LEU A 208 -1.68 3.93 -2.11
CA LEU A 208 -0.72 4.76 -1.38
C LEU A 208 -0.86 4.60 0.14
N LEU A 209 -2.10 4.57 0.64
CA LEU A 209 -2.38 4.51 2.08
C LEU A 209 -2.16 3.11 2.68
N GLN A 210 -2.49 2.06 1.93
CA GLN A 210 -2.34 0.67 2.39
C GLN A 210 -0.92 0.12 2.21
N GLY A 211 -0.13 0.68 1.29
CA GLY A 211 1.24 0.23 1.05
C GLY A 211 2.12 0.43 2.29
N SER A 212 2.76 -0.62 2.77
CA SER A 212 3.70 -0.52 3.89
C SER A 212 5.02 0.14 3.51
N ALA A 213 5.31 0.24 2.20
CA ALA A 213 6.58 0.67 1.62
C ALA A 213 7.77 -0.18 2.10
N ASN A 214 7.53 -1.45 2.35
CA ASN A 214 8.59 -2.38 2.69
C ASN A 214 9.37 -2.73 1.42
N LEU A 215 10.38 -1.89 1.11
CA LEU A 215 11.29 -2.14 0.01
C LEU A 215 12.35 -3.15 0.44
N GLU A 216 12.59 -4.12 -0.40
CA GLU A 216 13.52 -5.22 -0.15
C GLU A 216 14.32 -5.52 -1.42
N PHE A 217 15.62 -5.75 -1.27
CA PHE A 217 16.50 -6.17 -2.33
C PHE A 217 16.92 -7.62 -2.10
N TRP A 218 16.64 -8.48 -3.09
CA TRP A 218 16.83 -9.91 -3.00
C TRP A 218 17.81 -10.40 -4.07
N GLU A 219 18.71 -11.27 -3.67
CA GLU A 219 19.43 -12.10 -4.62
C GLU A 219 18.45 -13.04 -5.31
N THR A 220 18.75 -13.45 -6.54
CA THR A 220 17.87 -14.29 -7.32
C THR A 220 18.51 -15.63 -7.66
N TYR A 221 17.67 -16.64 -7.84
CA TYR A 221 18.03 -17.88 -8.50
C TYR A 221 17.93 -17.73 -10.02
N GLU A 222 18.86 -18.33 -10.75
CA GLU A 222 18.68 -18.60 -12.18
C GLU A 222 17.69 -19.77 -12.35
N LEU A 223 16.79 -19.69 -13.35
CA LEU A 223 15.86 -20.78 -13.60
C LEU A 223 16.57 -22.13 -13.83
N SER A 224 17.74 -22.10 -14.47
CA SER A 224 18.59 -23.26 -14.70
C SER A 224 19.02 -23.99 -13.42
N GLU A 225 19.13 -23.26 -12.30
CA GLU A 225 19.55 -23.82 -11.00
C GLU A 225 18.41 -24.60 -10.33
N ILE A 226 17.13 -24.20 -10.56
CA ILE A 226 15.97 -24.74 -9.85
C ILE A 226 15.02 -25.58 -10.72
N ILE A 227 15.24 -25.67 -12.03
CA ILE A 227 14.31 -26.32 -12.97
C ILE A 227 14.09 -27.79 -12.66
N ASN A 228 15.13 -28.50 -12.20
CA ASN A 228 15.02 -29.89 -11.79
C ASN A 228 14.11 -30.07 -10.57
N ASN A 229 14.21 -29.17 -9.59
CA ASN A 229 13.37 -29.16 -8.41
C ASN A 229 11.91 -28.83 -8.75
N LEU A 230 11.66 -27.92 -9.71
CA LEU A 230 10.31 -27.60 -10.19
C LEU A 230 9.68 -28.77 -10.95
N SER A 231 10.46 -29.51 -11.72
CA SER A 231 10.02 -30.73 -12.39
C SER A 231 9.63 -31.81 -11.40
N GLU A 232 10.43 -32.01 -10.37
CA GLU A 232 10.13 -32.97 -9.30
C GLU A 232 8.92 -32.51 -8.47
N ALA A 233 8.78 -31.23 -8.18
CA ALA A 233 7.60 -30.67 -7.54
C ALA A 233 6.32 -30.95 -8.36
N ASN A 234 6.37 -30.78 -9.67
CA ASN A 234 5.26 -31.11 -10.56
C ASN A 234 4.90 -32.60 -10.52
N ARG A 235 5.93 -33.48 -10.50
CA ARG A 235 5.73 -34.93 -10.39
C ARG A 235 5.09 -35.32 -9.06
N VAL A 236 5.55 -34.74 -7.95
CA VAL A 236 4.97 -34.96 -6.60
C VAL A 236 3.50 -34.54 -6.57
N LEU A 237 3.17 -33.38 -7.13
CA LEU A 237 1.79 -32.89 -7.22
C LEU A 237 0.90 -33.82 -8.07
N GLY A 238 1.42 -34.37 -9.17
CA GLY A 238 0.71 -35.35 -10.01
C GLY A 238 0.40 -36.64 -9.25
N THR A 239 1.35 -37.14 -8.44
CA THR A 239 1.15 -38.35 -7.62
C THR A 239 0.14 -38.18 -6.47
N LEU A 240 0.04 -36.95 -5.94
CA LEU A 240 -0.91 -36.63 -4.86
C LEU A 240 -2.35 -36.48 -5.35
N GLY A 241 -2.61 -36.58 -6.67
CA GLY A 241 -3.95 -36.42 -7.25
C GLY A 241 -4.52 -35.02 -6.97
N ALA A 242 -3.69 -33.98 -7.11
CA ALA A 242 -3.90 -32.65 -6.58
C ALA A 242 -5.24 -32.01 -6.95
N ALA A 243 -6.22 -32.19 -6.10
CA ALA A 243 -7.26 -31.21 -5.84
C ALA A 243 -6.99 -30.63 -4.44
N PRO A 244 -6.27 -29.52 -4.29
CA PRO A 244 -6.38 -28.77 -3.06
C PRO A 244 -7.81 -28.21 -3.05
N ALA A 245 -8.65 -28.74 -2.14
CA ALA A 245 -9.81 -27.99 -1.70
C ALA A 245 -9.31 -26.60 -1.31
N VAL A 246 -9.93 -25.56 -1.84
CA VAL A 246 -9.81 -24.21 -1.32
C VAL A 246 -10.18 -24.33 0.15
N VAL A 247 -9.19 -24.33 1.02
CA VAL A 247 -9.41 -24.33 2.47
C VAL A 247 -9.78 -22.90 2.79
N ASP A 248 -11.08 -22.67 2.84
CA ASP A 248 -11.68 -21.61 3.62
C ASP A 248 -11.10 -21.75 5.05
N THR A 249 -10.37 -20.76 5.53
CA THR A 249 -9.66 -20.78 6.81
C THR A 249 -10.62 -20.63 8.00
N THR A 250 -11.60 -21.54 8.10
CA THR A 250 -12.46 -21.64 9.27
C THR A 250 -12.82 -23.08 9.53
N LYS A 251 -11.87 -23.91 9.96
CA LYS A 251 -12.06 -25.06 10.87
C LYS A 251 -10.85 -25.99 10.81
N ALA A 252 -9.97 -25.84 11.77
CA ALA A 252 -9.02 -26.90 12.11
C ALA A 252 -9.62 -27.72 13.24
N ALA A 253 -9.74 -29.01 13.04
CA ALA A 253 -9.45 -30.01 14.08
C ALA A 253 -9.61 -31.43 13.58
N VAL A 254 -8.57 -32.23 13.77
CA VAL A 254 -8.49 -33.65 14.08
C VAL A 254 -9.00 -34.67 13.03
N ALA A 255 -8.07 -35.40 12.43
CA ALA A 255 -8.15 -36.85 12.35
C ALA A 255 -6.78 -37.49 12.01
N ALA A 256 -6.56 -38.58 12.66
CA ALA A 256 -5.35 -39.34 12.87
C ALA A 256 -4.82 -40.14 11.68
N ALA A 257 -3.55 -40.53 11.82
CA ALA A 257 -2.72 -41.36 10.96
C ALA A 257 -3.29 -42.75 10.65
N THR A 258 -2.97 -43.21 9.45
CA THR A 258 -2.85 -44.65 9.15
C THR A 258 -1.71 -44.87 8.15
N PRO A 259 -0.91 -45.95 8.26
CA PRO A 259 0.45 -46.03 7.75
C PRO A 259 0.55 -46.49 6.29
N ALA A 260 1.62 -46.03 5.65
CA ALA A 260 1.99 -46.32 4.28
C ALA A 260 2.43 -47.79 4.06
N ALA A 261 2.01 -48.37 2.94
CA ALA A 261 2.57 -49.61 2.38
C ALA A 261 3.73 -49.29 1.41
N PRO A 262 4.74 -50.15 1.25
CA PRO A 262 6.00 -49.84 0.61
C PRO A 262 5.91 -49.79 -0.91
N VAL A 263 6.48 -48.74 -1.48
CA VAL A 263 6.62 -48.57 -2.92
C VAL A 263 7.85 -49.32 -3.42
N THR A 264 7.63 -50.27 -4.34
CA THR A 264 8.66 -50.99 -5.06
C THR A 264 9.43 -50.11 -6.06
N ALA A 265 10.70 -50.39 -6.17
CA ALA A 265 11.75 -49.60 -6.82
C ALA A 265 11.65 -49.47 -8.35
N ALA A 266 12.13 -48.33 -8.80
CA ALA A 266 13.09 -48.04 -9.85
C ALA A 266 12.63 -47.94 -11.30
N ALA A 267 12.59 -46.67 -11.71
CA ALA A 267 13.17 -46.31 -13.02
C ALA A 267 14.20 -45.20 -12.76
N LYS A 268 15.37 -45.24 -13.40
CA LYS A 268 16.42 -44.21 -13.31
C LYS A 268 15.78 -42.84 -13.66
N PRO A 269 16.02 -41.78 -12.89
CA PRO A 269 15.47 -40.48 -13.21
C PRO A 269 16.04 -39.94 -14.52
N LYS A 270 15.20 -39.67 -15.48
CA LYS A 270 15.52 -38.80 -16.63
C LYS A 270 15.89 -37.43 -16.09
N SER A 271 16.79 -36.73 -16.73
CA SER A 271 17.12 -35.35 -16.33
C SER A 271 15.83 -34.49 -16.30
N GLY A 272 15.71 -33.56 -15.36
CA GLY A 272 14.50 -32.77 -15.20
C GLY A 272 14.09 -32.01 -16.48
N VAL A 273 15.07 -31.65 -17.31
CA VAL A 273 14.84 -31.00 -18.60
C VAL A 273 14.18 -31.95 -19.61
N ASP A 274 14.54 -33.23 -19.60
CA ASP A 274 13.93 -34.21 -20.51
C ASP A 274 12.48 -34.53 -20.11
N SER A 275 12.20 -34.59 -18.82
CA SER A 275 10.81 -34.75 -18.32
C SER A 275 9.93 -33.55 -18.67
N LEU A 276 10.49 -32.33 -18.62
CA LEU A 276 9.79 -31.12 -19.02
C LEU A 276 9.58 -31.03 -20.54
N LYS A 277 10.56 -31.49 -21.35
CA LYS A 277 10.41 -31.58 -22.81
C LYS A 277 9.30 -32.55 -23.21
N ASP A 278 9.23 -33.72 -22.54
CA ASP A 278 8.15 -34.69 -22.79
C ASP A 278 6.78 -34.12 -22.38
N ALA A 279 6.70 -33.37 -21.29
CA ALA A 279 5.45 -32.73 -20.83
C ALA A 279 5.00 -31.57 -21.77
N LEU A 280 5.94 -30.76 -22.26
CA LEU A 280 5.66 -29.66 -23.20
C LEU A 280 5.37 -30.18 -24.62
N GLY A 281 6.08 -31.22 -25.10
CA GLY A 281 5.87 -31.82 -26.41
C GLY A 281 4.50 -32.44 -26.58
N LYS A 282 3.99 -33.13 -25.57
CA LYS A 282 2.64 -33.71 -25.59
C LYS A 282 1.52 -32.69 -25.69
N LYS A 283 1.77 -31.44 -25.27
CA LYS A 283 0.78 -30.35 -25.41
C LYS A 283 0.63 -29.84 -26.84
N THR A 284 1.67 -30.03 -27.66
CA THR A 284 1.71 -29.45 -29.03
C THR A 284 1.18 -30.41 -30.11
N GLU A 285 1.15 -31.72 -29.85
CA GLU A 285 0.78 -32.74 -30.87
C GLU A 285 -0.69 -33.21 -30.83
N ALA A 286 -1.49 -32.86 -29.80
CA ALA A 286 -2.83 -33.37 -29.61
C ALA A 286 -3.91 -32.53 -30.32
N LYS A 287 -4.10 -32.74 -31.61
CA LYS A 287 -5.22 -32.14 -32.38
C LYS A 287 -6.40 -33.08 -32.65
N THR A 288 -6.41 -34.30 -32.11
CA THR A 288 -7.54 -35.23 -32.37
C THR A 288 -7.74 -36.15 -31.18
N ASP A 289 -8.83 -36.01 -30.48
CA ASP A 289 -9.33 -36.63 -29.21
C ASP A 289 -9.04 -35.80 -27.94
N SER A 290 -9.26 -34.50 -28.04
CA SER A 290 -8.52 -33.55 -27.21
C SER A 290 -9.00 -33.38 -25.76
N ALA A 291 -10.23 -33.61 -25.40
CA ALA A 291 -10.73 -33.25 -24.07
C ALA A 291 -10.30 -34.22 -22.95
N LYS A 292 -10.30 -35.53 -23.22
CA LYS A 292 -9.90 -36.53 -22.22
C LYS A 292 -8.39 -36.58 -22.02
N MET A 293 -7.62 -36.59 -23.12
CA MET A 293 -6.15 -36.51 -23.05
C MET A 293 -5.65 -35.22 -22.39
N GLN A 294 -6.31 -34.11 -22.63
CA GLN A 294 -5.96 -32.84 -22.00
C GLN A 294 -6.28 -32.86 -20.50
N GLN A 295 -7.38 -33.49 -20.07
CA GLN A 295 -7.69 -33.62 -18.65
C GLN A 295 -6.74 -34.60 -17.94
N GLU A 296 -6.32 -35.69 -18.59
CA GLU A 296 -5.32 -36.62 -18.03
C GLU A 296 -3.96 -35.93 -17.93
N TRP A 297 -3.52 -35.18 -18.98
CA TRP A 297 -2.28 -34.43 -18.94
C TRP A 297 -2.28 -33.37 -17.84
N MET A 298 -3.40 -32.64 -17.61
CA MET A 298 -3.52 -31.67 -16.52
C MET A 298 -3.45 -32.32 -15.13
N LYS A 299 -3.96 -33.55 -14.98
CA LYS A 299 -3.84 -34.30 -13.71
C LYS A 299 -2.42 -34.78 -13.45
N GLU A 300 -1.72 -35.20 -14.49
CA GLU A 300 -0.30 -35.61 -14.39
C GLU A 300 0.64 -34.41 -14.19
N ASN A 301 0.27 -33.25 -14.71
CA ASN A 301 1.09 -32.05 -14.70
C ASN A 301 0.37 -30.84 -14.07
N PRO A 302 -0.06 -30.90 -12.81
CA PRO A 302 -0.89 -29.88 -12.21
C PRO A 302 -0.21 -28.50 -12.10
N LEU A 303 1.11 -28.45 -11.85
CA LEU A 303 1.87 -27.21 -11.80
C LEU A 303 2.05 -26.61 -13.19
N ILE A 304 2.55 -27.39 -14.14
CA ILE A 304 2.89 -26.93 -15.50
C ILE A 304 1.63 -26.56 -16.29
N SER A 305 0.48 -27.17 -15.98
CA SER A 305 -0.80 -26.84 -16.61
C SER A 305 -1.26 -25.40 -16.33
N LYS A 306 -0.83 -24.82 -15.21
CA LYS A 306 -1.19 -23.48 -14.72
C LYS A 306 -0.06 -22.47 -14.76
N LEU A 307 1.17 -22.93 -14.51
CA LEU A 307 2.39 -22.12 -14.57
C LEU A 307 3.14 -22.45 -15.86
N GLN A 308 3.08 -21.56 -16.81
CA GLN A 308 3.88 -21.68 -18.04
C GLN A 308 5.34 -21.34 -17.70
N LEU A 309 6.18 -22.38 -17.57
CA LEU A 309 7.60 -22.20 -17.27
C LEU A 309 8.31 -21.40 -18.37
N ALA A 310 9.31 -20.60 -17.97
CA ALA A 310 10.13 -19.80 -18.89
C ALA A 310 11.14 -20.67 -19.66
N VAL A 311 10.64 -21.71 -20.34
CA VAL A 311 11.40 -22.63 -21.18
C VAL A 311 10.94 -22.46 -22.62
N SER A 312 11.90 -22.25 -23.54
CA SER A 312 11.64 -22.12 -24.98
C SER A 312 11.10 -23.43 -25.55
N SER A 313 10.37 -23.34 -26.68
CA SER A 313 9.87 -24.51 -27.42
C SER A 313 10.98 -25.50 -27.82
N ASN A 314 12.22 -25.04 -27.94
CA ASN A 314 13.41 -25.86 -28.20
C ASN A 314 13.97 -26.51 -26.93
N GLY A 315 13.33 -26.35 -25.76
CA GLY A 315 13.78 -26.87 -24.48
C GLY A 315 14.95 -26.10 -23.86
N GLN A 316 15.29 -24.93 -24.40
CA GLN A 316 16.29 -24.05 -23.76
C GLN A 316 15.65 -23.32 -22.59
N VAL A 317 16.31 -23.40 -21.44
CA VAL A 317 15.91 -22.68 -20.22
C VAL A 317 16.20 -21.21 -20.41
N GLY A 318 15.23 -20.36 -20.11
CA GLY A 318 15.42 -18.91 -20.11
C GLY A 318 16.51 -18.49 -19.12
N ARG A 319 17.29 -17.49 -19.48
CA ARG A 319 18.23 -16.86 -18.54
C ARG A 319 17.47 -15.92 -17.62
N GLY A 320 17.92 -15.82 -16.37
CA GLY A 320 17.36 -14.92 -15.37
C GLY A 320 16.43 -15.59 -14.37
N PRO A 321 15.80 -14.80 -13.47
CA PRO A 321 15.09 -15.31 -12.31
C PRO A 321 13.62 -15.66 -12.58
N ILE A 322 13.15 -15.53 -13.84
CA ILE A 322 11.75 -15.80 -14.20
C ILE A 322 11.51 -17.30 -14.20
N VAL A 323 10.72 -17.77 -13.25
CA VAL A 323 10.30 -19.18 -13.17
C VAL A 323 9.29 -19.52 -14.26
N GLY A 324 8.31 -18.65 -14.42
CA GLY A 324 7.24 -18.84 -15.39
C GLY A 324 6.22 -17.74 -15.31
N MET A 325 5.14 -17.90 -16.10
CA MET A 325 4.03 -16.97 -16.18
C MET A 325 2.72 -17.70 -15.87
N ALA A 326 1.80 -17.03 -15.19
CA ALA A 326 0.49 -17.58 -14.89
C ALA A 326 -0.59 -16.50 -14.94
N HIS A 327 -1.81 -16.95 -15.20
CA HIS A 327 -2.98 -16.07 -15.18
C HIS A 327 -3.34 -15.72 -13.72
N SER A 328 -3.83 -14.52 -13.47
CA SER A 328 -4.21 -14.01 -12.14
C SER A 328 -5.08 -14.97 -11.33
N LYS A 329 -6.06 -15.61 -11.99
CA LYS A 329 -6.95 -16.61 -11.38
C LYS A 329 -6.25 -17.87 -10.87
N ASP A 330 -5.09 -18.21 -11.41
CA ASP A 330 -4.34 -19.43 -11.06
C ASP A 330 -3.27 -19.18 -10.01
N THR A 331 -2.92 -17.92 -9.73
CA THR A 331 -1.83 -17.53 -8.80
C THR A 331 -2.07 -18.06 -7.38
N ALA A 332 -3.31 -17.99 -6.87
CA ALA A 332 -3.67 -18.50 -5.55
C ALA A 332 -3.46 -20.02 -5.45
N GLN A 333 -3.83 -20.76 -6.49
CA GLN A 333 -3.66 -22.21 -6.53
C GLN A 333 -2.20 -22.61 -6.66
N ILE A 334 -1.42 -21.91 -7.47
CA ILE A 334 0.03 -22.10 -7.58
C ILE A 334 0.71 -21.86 -6.24
N ASN A 335 0.34 -20.78 -5.52
CA ASN A 335 0.85 -20.52 -4.19
C ASN A 335 0.49 -21.65 -3.19
N ALA A 336 -0.73 -22.19 -3.28
CA ALA A 336 -1.14 -23.33 -2.46
C ALA A 336 -0.31 -24.58 -2.77
N TYR A 337 0.01 -24.86 -4.02
CA TYR A 337 0.91 -25.96 -4.40
C TYR A 337 2.30 -25.82 -3.79
N PHE A 338 2.91 -24.63 -3.87
CA PHE A 338 4.22 -24.37 -3.27
C PHE A 338 4.19 -24.33 -1.72
N ALA A 339 3.03 -24.13 -1.12
CA ALA A 339 2.86 -24.18 0.34
C ALA A 339 2.80 -25.60 0.90
N MET A 340 2.51 -26.63 0.07
CA MET A 340 2.41 -28.02 0.50
C MET A 340 3.76 -28.54 1.03
N LYS A 341 3.71 -29.28 2.14
CA LYS A 341 4.91 -29.80 2.82
C LYS A 341 5.76 -30.66 1.89
N GLN A 342 5.12 -31.55 1.14
CA GLN A 342 5.79 -32.47 0.21
C GLN A 342 6.51 -31.74 -0.95
N VAL A 343 5.96 -30.61 -1.40
CA VAL A 343 6.56 -29.76 -2.42
C VAL A 343 7.73 -28.98 -1.84
N LYS A 344 7.60 -28.45 -0.61
CA LYS A 344 8.67 -27.75 0.09
C LYS A 344 9.90 -28.61 0.35
N GLU A 345 9.72 -29.91 0.57
CA GLU A 345 10.81 -30.87 0.80
C GLU A 345 11.69 -31.11 -0.46
N VAL A 346 11.12 -30.86 -1.64
CA VAL A 346 11.82 -31.04 -2.94
C VAL A 346 12.48 -29.74 -3.39
N LEU A 347 11.98 -28.59 -2.95
CA LEU A 347 12.51 -27.30 -3.31
C LEU A 347 13.71 -26.91 -2.41
N PRO A 348 14.65 -26.10 -2.89
CA PRO A 348 15.70 -25.55 -2.04
C PRO A 348 15.10 -24.82 -0.83
N PRO A 349 15.65 -25.02 0.39
CA PRO A 349 15.08 -24.44 1.62
C PRO A 349 15.20 -22.90 1.66
N ASP A 350 16.11 -22.35 0.88
CA ASP A 350 16.40 -20.93 0.71
C ASP A 350 15.71 -20.32 -0.53
N LEU A 351 14.85 -21.07 -1.22
CA LEU A 351 14.05 -20.56 -2.34
C LEU A 351 12.85 -19.79 -1.84
N GLY A 352 12.69 -18.56 -2.32
CA GLY A 352 11.49 -17.76 -2.22
C GLY A 352 10.87 -17.53 -3.60
N LEU A 353 9.56 -17.47 -3.67
CA LEU A 353 8.81 -17.23 -4.90
C LEU A 353 7.91 -16.01 -4.72
N ARG A 354 8.01 -15.04 -5.64
CA ARG A 354 7.25 -13.79 -5.58
C ARG A 354 6.71 -13.41 -6.96
N TRP A 355 5.51 -12.88 -6.99
CA TRP A 355 4.86 -12.41 -8.21
C TRP A 355 5.28 -10.99 -8.56
N THR A 356 5.32 -10.67 -9.86
CA THR A 356 5.48 -9.29 -10.31
C THR A 356 4.22 -8.47 -10.03
N VAL A 357 4.39 -7.16 -9.76
CA VAL A 357 3.28 -6.24 -9.53
C VAL A 357 2.54 -5.90 -10.84
N LYS A 358 3.27 -5.89 -11.96
CA LYS A 358 2.72 -5.61 -13.29
C LYS A 358 2.50 -6.90 -14.06
N ALA A 359 1.35 -6.96 -14.71
CA ALA A 359 1.08 -7.96 -15.71
C ALA A 359 1.93 -7.72 -16.97
N MET A 360 2.21 -8.78 -17.71
CA MET A 360 2.94 -8.71 -18.95
C MET A 360 2.07 -8.42 -20.17
N ASP A 361 0.79 -8.75 -20.07
CA ASP A 361 -0.18 -8.59 -21.15
C ASP A 361 -0.94 -7.26 -21.04
N GLU A 362 -1.46 -6.78 -22.17
CA GLU A 362 -2.26 -5.55 -22.24
C GLU A 362 -3.59 -5.65 -21.46
N ASN A 363 -4.09 -6.86 -21.23
CA ASN A 363 -5.31 -7.11 -20.49
C ASN A 363 -5.11 -7.10 -18.96
N GLY A 364 -3.86 -7.09 -18.49
CA GLY A 364 -3.55 -7.07 -17.06
C GLY A 364 -3.77 -8.40 -16.32
N GLU A 365 -3.76 -9.52 -17.03
CA GLU A 365 -4.16 -10.82 -16.48
C GLU A 365 -3.00 -11.80 -16.25
N VAL A 366 -1.84 -11.63 -16.90
CA VAL A 366 -0.71 -12.56 -16.84
C VAL A 366 0.44 -11.98 -16.05
N PHE A 367 0.84 -12.65 -14.96
CA PHE A 367 1.91 -12.24 -14.07
C PHE A 367 3.10 -13.20 -14.13
N GLN A 368 4.30 -12.67 -13.88
CA GLN A 368 5.53 -13.46 -13.80
C GLN A 368 5.80 -13.90 -12.37
N LEU A 369 6.28 -15.13 -12.21
CA LEU A 369 6.77 -15.67 -10.96
C LEU A 369 8.29 -15.60 -10.96
N ILE A 370 8.87 -14.95 -9.95
CA ILE A 370 10.29 -14.69 -9.81
C ILE A 370 10.85 -15.51 -8.64
N ALA A 371 12.01 -16.14 -8.88
CA ALA A 371 12.74 -16.89 -7.86
C ALA A 371 13.73 -15.99 -7.14
N ILE A 372 13.53 -15.78 -5.85
CA ILE A 372 14.44 -15.07 -4.95
C ILE A 372 15.18 -16.04 -4.04
N LYS A 373 16.31 -15.61 -3.50
CA LYS A 373 17.16 -16.42 -2.60
C LYS A 373 17.18 -15.83 -1.21
N TYR A 374 16.80 -16.63 -0.21
CA TYR A 374 16.95 -16.26 1.20
C TYR A 374 18.39 -16.50 1.64
N THR A 375 19.11 -15.46 2.01
CA THR A 375 20.53 -15.54 2.41
C THR A 375 20.70 -15.79 3.91
N ASN A 376 19.64 -15.63 4.70
CA ASN A 376 19.65 -15.84 6.14
C ASN A 376 18.51 -16.78 6.61
N ARG A 377 18.65 -17.31 7.84
CA ARG A 377 17.65 -18.22 8.43
C ARG A 377 16.33 -17.54 8.74
N GLU A 378 16.34 -16.24 9.00
CA GLU A 378 15.16 -15.42 9.33
C GLU A 378 14.34 -15.06 8.09
N LYS A 379 14.86 -15.37 6.88
CA LYS A 379 14.23 -15.05 5.59
C LYS A 379 13.95 -13.54 5.44
N THR A 380 14.81 -12.72 6.03
CA THR A 380 14.79 -11.26 5.87
C THR A 380 15.65 -10.85 4.67
N ALA A 381 15.33 -9.72 4.06
CA ALA A 381 16.09 -9.21 2.93
C ALA A 381 17.52 -8.84 3.34
N PRO A 382 18.54 -9.15 2.50
CA PRO A 382 19.92 -8.72 2.76
C PRO A 382 20.07 -7.20 2.83
N LEU A 383 19.21 -6.46 2.13
CA LEU A 383 19.13 -5.02 2.13
C LEU A 383 17.68 -4.60 2.11
N ALA A 384 17.26 -3.75 3.04
CA ALA A 384 15.91 -3.21 3.16
C ALA A 384 15.87 -1.72 2.81
N GLY A 385 14.68 -1.17 2.67
CA GLY A 385 14.47 0.21 2.23
C GLY A 385 14.74 1.28 3.28
N ASP A 386 15.00 0.92 4.53
CA ASP A 386 15.36 1.82 5.63
C ASP A 386 16.69 2.55 5.41
N VAL A 387 17.58 1.98 4.60
CA VAL A 387 18.86 2.60 4.19
C VAL A 387 18.70 3.67 3.09
N ILE A 388 17.49 3.88 2.55
CA ILE A 388 17.26 4.86 1.49
C ILE A 388 17.11 6.25 2.09
N THR A 389 17.98 7.16 1.67
CA THR A 389 18.00 8.56 2.11
C THR A 389 17.21 9.48 1.20
N ASP A 390 17.24 9.23 -0.11
CA ASP A 390 16.50 10.01 -1.11
C ASP A 390 16.04 9.12 -2.28
N ALA A 391 14.91 9.49 -2.89
CA ALA A 391 14.40 8.86 -4.09
C ALA A 391 13.72 9.90 -5.00
N LYS A 392 13.97 9.81 -6.31
CA LYS A 392 13.43 10.73 -7.32
C LYS A 392 13.00 9.98 -8.56
N ALA A 393 11.91 10.43 -9.15
CA ALA A 393 11.51 9.95 -10.47
C ALA A 393 12.33 10.67 -11.55
N ASP A 394 13.01 9.91 -12.39
CA ASP A 394 13.81 10.40 -13.51
C ASP A 394 13.11 10.12 -14.84
N PHE A 395 13.05 11.14 -15.68
CA PHE A 395 12.44 11.09 -16.99
C PHE A 395 13.49 11.31 -18.07
N SER A 396 13.70 10.33 -18.91
CA SER A 396 14.53 10.49 -20.10
C SER A 396 13.68 10.99 -21.26
N GLN A 397 14.16 11.99 -21.97
CA GLN A 397 13.51 12.49 -23.20
C GLN A 397 13.50 11.44 -24.33
N THR A 398 14.33 10.40 -24.21
CA THR A 398 14.48 9.33 -25.21
C THR A 398 13.73 8.04 -24.86
N SER A 399 13.21 7.90 -23.63
CA SER A 399 12.50 6.72 -23.17
C SER A 399 11.02 7.03 -22.92
N ALA A 400 10.16 6.14 -23.37
CA ALA A 400 8.72 6.22 -23.08
C ALA A 400 8.39 5.91 -21.60
N TYR A 401 9.36 5.39 -20.85
CA TYR A 401 9.20 4.94 -19.48
C TYR A 401 10.05 5.77 -18.53
N ALA A 402 9.54 5.99 -17.33
CA ALA A 402 10.23 6.65 -16.24
C ALA A 402 11.00 5.63 -15.38
N ASN A 403 12.07 6.08 -14.75
CA ASN A 403 12.84 5.32 -13.80
C ASN A 403 12.78 6.00 -12.42
N VAL A 404 13.17 5.28 -11.37
CA VAL A 404 13.28 5.86 -10.01
C VAL A 404 14.73 5.77 -9.57
N SER A 405 15.40 6.91 -9.49
CA SER A 405 16.74 7.01 -8.90
C SER A 405 16.63 7.05 -7.39
N MET A 406 17.51 6.34 -6.70
CA MET A 406 17.58 6.29 -5.25
C MET A 406 19.01 6.45 -4.76
N SER A 407 19.15 7.03 -3.57
CA SER A 407 20.43 7.17 -2.86
C SER A 407 20.32 6.46 -1.51
N MET A 408 21.38 5.77 -1.12
CA MET A 408 21.48 5.02 0.12
C MET A 408 22.43 5.73 1.10
N ASP A 409 22.27 5.44 2.38
CA ASP A 409 23.22 5.83 3.41
C ASP A 409 24.55 5.05 3.29
N GLN A 410 25.49 5.31 4.20
CA GLN A 410 26.82 4.71 4.14
C GLN A 410 26.81 3.19 4.38
N GLU A 411 25.92 2.69 5.23
CA GLU A 411 25.79 1.27 5.55
C GLU A 411 25.13 0.51 4.41
N GLY A 412 24.03 1.04 3.90
CA GLY A 412 23.34 0.54 2.73
C GLY A 412 24.26 0.52 1.50
N SER A 413 25.04 1.57 1.28
CA SER A 413 25.99 1.65 0.17
C SER A 413 27.05 0.53 0.21
N LYS A 414 27.57 0.20 1.40
CA LYS A 414 28.54 -0.91 1.58
C LYS A 414 27.90 -2.27 1.29
N THR A 415 26.70 -2.48 1.82
CA THR A 415 25.95 -3.73 1.60
C THR A 415 25.56 -3.88 0.14
N TRP A 416 25.12 -2.79 -0.50
CA TRP A 416 24.77 -2.76 -1.93
C TRP A 416 25.97 -3.04 -2.84
N ALA A 417 27.13 -2.45 -2.53
CA ALA A 417 28.38 -2.72 -3.26
C ALA A 417 28.75 -4.20 -3.20
N ARG A 418 28.66 -4.83 -2.00
CA ARG A 418 28.91 -6.26 -1.84
C ARG A 418 27.91 -7.10 -2.64
N MET A 419 26.59 -6.85 -2.49
CA MET A 419 25.54 -7.57 -3.20
C MET A 419 25.72 -7.49 -4.73
N THR A 420 25.98 -6.28 -5.24
CA THR A 420 26.17 -6.10 -6.69
C THR A 420 27.45 -6.77 -7.18
N LYS A 421 28.52 -6.76 -6.39
CA LYS A 421 29.78 -7.45 -6.74
C LYS A 421 29.62 -8.98 -6.82
N GLU A 422 28.90 -9.58 -5.85
CA GLU A 422 28.67 -11.02 -5.77
C GLU A 422 27.68 -11.53 -6.85
N ASN A 423 26.85 -10.64 -7.39
CA ASN A 423 25.81 -10.96 -8.36
C ASN A 423 26.05 -10.36 -9.76
N ILE A 424 27.31 -10.09 -10.14
CA ILE A 424 27.63 -9.60 -11.50
C ILE A 424 27.17 -10.64 -12.53
N GLY A 425 26.40 -10.19 -13.53
CA GLY A 425 25.80 -11.04 -14.57
C GLY A 425 24.51 -11.75 -14.16
N LYS A 426 24.12 -11.70 -12.87
CA LYS A 426 22.83 -12.17 -12.33
C LYS A 426 21.89 -10.99 -12.11
N SER A 427 20.63 -11.28 -11.81
CA SER A 427 19.65 -10.24 -11.46
C SER A 427 19.54 -10.06 -9.96
N ILE A 428 19.24 -8.83 -9.52
CA ILE A 428 18.80 -8.54 -8.16
C ILE A 428 17.34 -8.12 -8.25
N ALA A 429 16.47 -8.82 -7.51
CA ALA A 429 15.05 -8.50 -7.48
C ALA A 429 14.75 -7.39 -6.47
N ILE A 430 14.01 -6.40 -6.91
CA ILE A 430 13.53 -5.27 -6.12
C ILE A 430 12.06 -5.52 -5.80
N SER A 431 11.78 -5.84 -4.55
CA SER A 431 10.44 -6.13 -4.04
C SER A 431 9.92 -4.97 -3.21
N LEU A 432 8.66 -4.64 -3.37
CA LEU A 432 7.94 -3.71 -2.51
C LEU A 432 6.65 -4.39 -2.03
N ASP A 433 6.47 -4.44 -0.71
CA ASP A 433 5.32 -5.08 -0.07
C ASP A 433 5.08 -6.54 -0.53
N GLY A 434 6.17 -7.26 -0.82
CA GLY A 434 6.13 -8.66 -1.21
C GLY A 434 5.94 -8.94 -2.70
N TYR A 435 5.75 -7.91 -3.54
CA TYR A 435 5.65 -8.02 -5.00
C TYR A 435 6.91 -7.51 -5.68
N ILE A 436 7.34 -8.16 -6.75
CA ILE A 436 8.51 -7.74 -7.52
C ILE A 436 8.14 -6.59 -8.46
N TYR A 437 8.80 -5.47 -8.30
CA TYR A 437 8.67 -4.29 -9.15
C TYR A 437 9.64 -4.32 -10.33
N SER A 438 10.86 -4.79 -10.09
CA SER A 438 11.92 -4.87 -11.08
C SER A 438 12.95 -5.93 -10.68
N PHE A 439 13.67 -6.47 -11.65
CA PHE A 439 14.77 -7.43 -11.44
C PHE A 439 15.91 -7.17 -12.43
N PRO A 440 16.56 -5.99 -12.35
CA PRO A 440 17.64 -5.63 -13.26
C PRO A 440 18.82 -6.57 -13.15
N THR A 441 19.48 -6.83 -14.29
CA THR A 441 20.76 -7.54 -14.33
C THR A 441 21.89 -6.63 -13.85
N VAL A 442 22.73 -7.13 -12.99
CA VAL A 442 23.90 -6.41 -12.45
C VAL A 442 25.04 -6.42 -13.45
N ASN A 443 25.40 -5.25 -13.96
CA ASN A 443 26.50 -5.10 -14.93
C ASN A 443 27.88 -4.93 -14.27
N GLY A 444 27.91 -4.54 -12.99
CA GLY A 444 29.14 -4.31 -12.23
C GLY A 444 28.88 -3.89 -10.80
N GLU A 445 29.96 -3.80 -10.01
CA GLU A 445 29.90 -3.34 -8.61
C GLU A 445 29.46 -1.88 -8.54
N ILE A 446 28.48 -1.55 -7.67
CA ILE A 446 27.96 -0.20 -7.44
C ILE A 446 28.40 0.29 -6.06
N THR A 447 29.52 1.03 -6.00
CA THR A 447 30.14 1.48 -4.74
C THR A 447 29.57 2.76 -4.17
N GLY A 448 28.88 3.58 -4.98
CA GLY A 448 28.44 4.93 -4.60
C GLY A 448 27.08 5.03 -3.90
N GLY A 449 26.38 3.92 -3.65
CA GLY A 449 25.06 3.91 -3.04
C GLY A 449 23.93 4.57 -3.87
N ASN A 450 24.25 5.07 -5.06
CA ASN A 450 23.27 5.56 -6.03
C ASN A 450 22.86 4.43 -6.95
N SER A 451 21.58 4.18 -7.05
CA SER A 451 21.04 3.13 -7.90
C SER A 451 19.74 3.58 -8.55
N GLN A 452 19.31 2.85 -9.56
CA GLN A 452 18.12 3.17 -10.33
C GLN A 452 17.21 1.95 -10.45
N ILE A 453 15.95 2.12 -10.06
CA ILE A 453 14.91 1.13 -10.29
C ILE A 453 14.38 1.37 -11.70
N THR A 454 14.70 0.46 -12.60
CA THR A 454 14.23 0.49 -13.99
C THR A 454 13.01 -0.43 -14.14
N GLY A 455 12.03 0.00 -14.91
CA GLY A 455 10.82 -0.75 -15.18
C GLY A 455 9.95 0.00 -16.19
N ASN A 456 8.86 -0.61 -16.62
CA ASN A 456 7.91 0.05 -17.51
C ASN A 456 6.98 0.98 -16.69
N PHE A 457 7.55 1.92 -15.92
CA PHE A 457 6.77 2.83 -15.10
C PHE A 457 6.24 3.99 -15.95
N THR A 458 4.97 4.32 -15.74
CA THR A 458 4.45 5.62 -16.17
C THR A 458 5.07 6.73 -15.30
N VAL A 459 5.00 7.97 -15.77
CA VAL A 459 5.49 9.15 -15.04
C VAL A 459 4.88 9.23 -13.63
N GLU A 460 3.57 8.94 -13.55
CA GLU A 460 2.83 9.00 -12.28
C GLU A 460 3.23 7.87 -11.33
N GLU A 461 3.36 6.64 -11.84
CA GLU A 461 3.81 5.50 -11.04
C GLU A 461 5.23 5.69 -10.50
N ALA A 462 6.14 6.23 -11.30
CA ALA A 462 7.51 6.52 -10.86
C ALA A 462 7.54 7.60 -9.77
N LYS A 463 6.70 8.65 -9.88
CA LYS A 463 6.56 9.67 -8.84
C LYS A 463 5.97 9.09 -7.55
N ASP A 464 4.92 8.27 -7.66
CA ASP A 464 4.30 7.64 -6.50
C ASP A 464 5.26 6.68 -5.78
N LEU A 465 6.00 5.89 -6.55
CA LEU A 465 7.03 5.00 -6.01
C LEU A 465 8.15 5.81 -5.32
N ALA A 466 8.69 6.84 -5.96
CA ALA A 466 9.70 7.71 -5.38
C ALA A 466 9.21 8.38 -4.09
N ASN A 467 7.99 8.90 -4.08
CA ASN A 467 7.38 9.52 -2.89
C ASN A 467 7.18 8.50 -1.77
N THR A 468 6.76 7.28 -2.10
CA THR A 468 6.57 6.19 -1.16
C THR A 468 7.89 5.79 -0.51
N LEU A 469 8.95 5.60 -1.31
CA LEU A 469 10.28 5.26 -0.83
C LEU A 469 10.86 6.35 0.06
N LYS A 470 10.75 7.61 -0.36
CA LYS A 470 11.23 8.77 0.41
C LYS A 470 10.45 9.01 1.71
N SER A 471 9.21 8.54 1.80
CA SER A 471 8.39 8.64 3.03
C SER A 471 8.76 7.61 4.09
N GLY A 472 9.48 6.56 3.69
CA GLY A 472 9.92 5.50 4.57
C GLY A 472 8.90 4.39 4.78
N LYS A 473 9.37 3.32 5.42
CA LYS A 473 8.59 2.13 5.78
C LYS A 473 7.64 2.42 6.95
N MET A 474 6.44 1.89 6.89
CA MET A 474 5.54 1.87 8.05
C MET A 474 5.94 0.73 9.01
N PRO A 475 5.93 0.98 10.33
CA PRO A 475 6.25 -0.06 11.32
C PRO A 475 5.30 -1.25 11.26
N ALA A 476 4.05 -1.01 10.88
CA ALA A 476 3.04 -2.04 10.68
C ALA A 476 2.11 -1.68 9.53
N PRO A 477 1.51 -2.69 8.86
CA PRO A 477 0.55 -2.44 7.79
C PRO A 477 -0.70 -1.75 8.36
N ALA A 478 -1.22 -0.80 7.59
CA ALA A 478 -2.50 -0.15 7.87
C ALA A 478 -3.60 -0.73 6.97
N ARG A 479 -4.77 -0.97 7.54
CA ARG A 479 -5.95 -1.48 6.82
C ARG A 479 -7.02 -0.42 6.78
N ILE A 480 -7.71 -0.31 5.65
CA ILE A 480 -8.90 0.54 5.54
C ILE A 480 -10.05 -0.18 6.27
N VAL A 481 -10.56 0.45 7.32
CA VAL A 481 -11.71 -0.04 8.12
C VAL A 481 -13.00 0.57 7.59
N GLN A 482 -12.95 1.85 7.21
CA GLN A 482 -14.08 2.58 6.65
C GLN A 482 -13.58 3.47 5.52
N GLU A 483 -14.39 3.57 4.49
CA GLU A 483 -14.11 4.41 3.34
C GLU A 483 -15.42 4.99 2.80
N ASP A 484 -15.43 6.31 2.64
CA ASP A 484 -16.53 7.05 2.04
C ASP A 484 -15.97 7.88 0.88
N VAL A 485 -16.46 7.66 -0.33
CA VAL A 485 -16.04 8.39 -1.52
C VAL A 485 -17.20 9.26 -2.02
N VAL A 486 -16.97 10.58 -2.00
CA VAL A 486 -17.91 11.55 -2.55
C VAL A 486 -17.45 11.96 -3.95
N GLY A 487 -18.21 11.59 -4.98
CA GLY A 487 -17.89 11.92 -6.36
C GLY A 487 -17.82 13.45 -6.59
N PRO A 488 -16.91 13.94 -7.45
CA PRO A 488 -16.79 15.37 -7.75
C PRO A 488 -18.06 15.98 -8.35
N SER A 489 -18.86 15.19 -9.05
CA SER A 489 -20.16 15.62 -9.61
C SER A 489 -21.19 15.91 -8.52
N LEU A 490 -21.25 15.07 -7.49
CA LEU A 490 -22.15 15.27 -6.34
C LEU A 490 -21.76 16.51 -5.54
N GLY A 491 -20.47 16.73 -5.31
CA GLY A 491 -19.98 17.94 -4.66
C GLY A 491 -20.31 19.21 -5.45
N GLN A 492 -20.12 19.20 -6.78
CA GLN A 492 -20.43 20.34 -7.64
C GLN A 492 -21.95 20.64 -7.68
N GLU A 493 -22.76 19.60 -7.72
CA GLU A 493 -24.23 19.77 -7.67
C GLU A 493 -24.69 20.31 -6.32
N ALA A 494 -24.11 19.81 -5.22
CA ALA A 494 -24.38 20.30 -3.88
C ALA A 494 -24.00 21.78 -3.72
N ILE A 495 -22.82 22.20 -4.25
CA ILE A 495 -22.40 23.61 -4.28
C ILE A 495 -23.41 24.46 -5.06
N ASN A 496 -23.77 24.05 -6.27
CA ASN A 496 -24.67 24.83 -7.11
C ASN A 496 -26.05 24.98 -6.45
N ASN A 497 -26.62 23.88 -5.97
CA ASN A 497 -27.93 23.88 -5.33
C ASN A 497 -27.92 24.66 -3.99
N GLY A 498 -26.85 24.46 -3.20
CA GLY A 498 -26.66 25.20 -1.94
C GLY A 498 -26.46 26.69 -2.19
N PHE A 499 -25.65 27.08 -3.17
CA PHE A 499 -25.47 28.49 -3.52
C PHE A 499 -26.74 29.15 -4.04
N ILE A 500 -27.49 28.50 -4.92
CA ILE A 500 -28.77 28.99 -5.43
C ILE A 500 -29.75 29.17 -4.27
N SER A 501 -29.89 28.18 -3.38
CA SER A 501 -30.75 28.24 -2.21
C SER A 501 -30.36 29.39 -1.26
N PHE A 502 -29.06 29.54 -1.02
CA PHE A 502 -28.52 30.64 -0.22
C PHE A 502 -28.84 32.01 -0.83
N VAL A 503 -28.62 32.19 -2.15
CA VAL A 503 -28.92 33.45 -2.83
C VAL A 503 -30.40 33.78 -2.76
N ILE A 504 -31.30 32.81 -2.99
CA ILE A 504 -32.74 33.00 -2.89
C ILE A 504 -33.14 33.43 -1.47
N ALA A 505 -32.68 32.69 -0.44
CA ALA A 505 -32.96 33.01 0.95
C ALA A 505 -32.41 34.38 1.33
N PHE A 506 -31.20 34.71 0.91
CA PHE A 506 -30.56 36.00 1.18
C PHE A 506 -31.34 37.15 0.55
N VAL A 507 -31.75 37.04 -0.72
CA VAL A 507 -32.59 38.06 -1.40
C VAL A 507 -33.95 38.22 -0.70
N LEU A 508 -34.58 37.14 -0.25
CA LEU A 508 -35.82 37.21 0.49
C LEU A 508 -35.64 37.95 1.82
N VAL A 509 -34.53 37.74 2.53
CA VAL A 509 -34.23 38.48 3.78
C VAL A 509 -34.02 39.96 3.50
N LEU A 510 -33.27 40.33 2.46
CA LEU A 510 -33.08 41.72 2.06
C LEU A 510 -34.39 42.40 1.73
N LEU A 511 -35.26 41.76 0.94
CA LEU A 511 -36.60 42.26 0.63
C LEU A 511 -37.46 42.45 1.89
N TYR A 512 -37.44 41.46 2.79
CA TYR A 512 -38.15 41.53 4.06
C TYR A 512 -37.69 42.72 4.91
N MET A 513 -36.34 42.95 5.01
CA MET A 513 -35.80 44.07 5.78
C MET A 513 -36.24 45.42 5.23
N ILE A 514 -36.25 45.58 3.89
CA ILE A 514 -36.74 46.84 3.26
C ILE A 514 -38.25 47.04 3.49
N LEU A 515 -39.06 45.97 3.36
CA LEU A 515 -40.51 46.04 3.55
C LEU A 515 -40.89 46.30 5.00
N TYR A 516 -40.17 45.69 5.95
CA TYR A 516 -40.50 45.80 7.37
C TYR A 516 -40.04 47.12 8.00
N TYR A 517 -38.79 47.55 7.71
CA TYR A 517 -38.19 48.74 8.29
C TYR A 517 -38.39 50.02 7.44
N GLY A 518 -38.89 49.88 6.23
CA GLY A 518 -38.95 50.96 5.24
C GLY A 518 -37.62 51.10 4.45
N LEU A 519 -37.68 51.92 3.39
CA LEU A 519 -36.61 51.94 2.38
C LEU A 519 -35.24 52.35 2.95
N ILE A 520 -35.14 53.43 3.71
CA ILE A 520 -33.84 53.94 4.19
C ILE A 520 -33.28 53.11 5.34
N PRO A 521 -34.04 52.81 6.43
CA PRO A 521 -33.52 51.95 7.50
C PRO A 521 -33.24 50.51 7.05
N GLY A 522 -34.09 49.97 6.13
CA GLY A 522 -33.90 48.64 5.56
C GLY A 522 -32.62 48.54 4.77
N LEU A 523 -32.29 49.54 3.95
CA LEU A 523 -31.05 49.55 3.17
C LEU A 523 -29.81 49.65 4.05
N VAL A 524 -29.85 50.39 5.16
CA VAL A 524 -28.76 50.42 6.15
C VAL A 524 -28.60 49.07 6.82
N ALA A 525 -29.70 48.38 7.16
CA ALA A 525 -29.67 47.03 7.73
C ALA A 525 -29.10 45.99 6.73
N ASP A 526 -29.45 46.12 5.46
CA ASP A 526 -28.92 45.25 4.38
C ASP A 526 -27.42 45.43 4.21
N ILE A 527 -26.92 46.68 4.22
CA ILE A 527 -25.45 46.93 4.17
C ILE A 527 -24.76 46.32 5.39
N ALA A 528 -25.36 46.41 6.59
CA ALA A 528 -24.81 45.80 7.79
C ALA A 528 -24.78 44.27 7.68
N LEU A 529 -25.83 43.66 7.09
CA LEU A 529 -25.88 42.22 6.83
C LEU A 529 -24.80 41.76 5.84
N PHE A 530 -24.62 42.50 4.73
CA PHE A 530 -23.51 42.24 3.78
C PHE A 530 -22.15 42.34 4.46
N ALA A 531 -21.92 43.37 5.28
CA ALA A 531 -20.68 43.52 6.02
C ALA A 531 -20.46 42.34 6.99
N ASN A 532 -21.53 41.88 7.66
CA ASN A 532 -21.45 40.74 8.57
C ASN A 532 -21.07 39.46 7.83
N VAL A 533 -21.73 39.12 6.71
CA VAL A 533 -21.37 37.96 5.88
C VAL A 533 -19.92 38.04 5.36
N PHE A 534 -19.49 39.22 4.89
CA PHE A 534 -18.12 39.45 4.45
C PHE A 534 -17.10 39.21 5.57
N PHE A 535 -17.36 39.72 6.78
CA PHE A 535 -16.46 39.49 7.92
C PHE A 535 -16.46 38.04 8.36
N LEU A 536 -17.60 37.35 8.34
CA LEU A 536 -17.68 35.94 8.69
C LEU A 536 -16.83 35.09 7.74
N ILE A 537 -16.97 35.27 6.43
CA ILE A 537 -16.16 34.57 5.42
C ILE A 537 -14.67 34.92 5.55
N GLY A 538 -14.35 36.19 5.79
CA GLY A 538 -12.96 36.64 5.97
C GLY A 538 -12.30 36.06 7.22
N VAL A 539 -13.05 35.93 8.32
CA VAL A 539 -12.58 35.30 9.56
C VAL A 539 -12.36 33.80 9.34
N LEU A 540 -13.29 33.11 8.70
CA LEU A 540 -13.14 31.69 8.35
C LEU A 540 -11.88 31.44 7.49
N ALA A 541 -11.66 32.29 6.49
CA ALA A 541 -10.44 32.24 5.67
C ALA A 541 -9.16 32.48 6.50
N SER A 542 -9.21 33.41 7.45
CA SER A 542 -8.08 33.76 8.32
C SER A 542 -7.66 32.60 9.25
N PHE A 543 -8.61 31.81 9.74
CA PHE A 543 -8.37 30.66 10.61
C PHE A 543 -8.12 29.37 9.85
N SER A 544 -8.08 29.41 8.52
CA SER A 544 -7.96 28.21 7.65
C SER A 544 -9.03 27.14 7.98
N SER A 545 -10.22 27.59 8.40
CA SER A 545 -11.32 26.71 8.75
C SER A 545 -11.94 26.09 7.51
N VAL A 546 -12.36 24.82 7.61
CA VAL A 546 -12.98 24.10 6.51
C VAL A 546 -14.48 24.47 6.42
N LEU A 547 -14.90 24.95 5.25
CA LEU A 547 -16.30 25.22 4.97
C LEU A 547 -17.01 23.92 4.56
N THR A 548 -17.94 23.44 5.38
CA THR A 548 -18.75 22.24 5.11
C THR A 548 -20.23 22.59 5.06
N LEU A 549 -21.04 21.79 4.37
CA LEU A 549 -22.51 21.93 4.38
C LEU A 549 -23.09 21.79 5.79
N SER A 550 -22.47 20.99 6.64
CA SER A 550 -22.86 20.81 8.05
C SER A 550 -22.77 22.09 8.87
N LEU A 551 -21.83 22.99 8.56
CA LEU A 551 -21.69 24.30 9.19
C LEU A 551 -22.91 25.21 8.88
N ILE A 552 -23.57 24.98 7.76
CA ILE A 552 -24.80 25.72 7.38
C ILE A 552 -26.01 25.28 8.24
N HIS A 553 -26.00 24.05 8.78
CA HIS A 553 -27.04 23.47 9.61
C HIS A 553 -26.85 23.64 11.12
N ILE A 554 -25.75 24.21 11.61
CA ILE A 554 -25.51 24.49 13.04
C ILE A 554 -26.48 25.54 13.59
N SER A 555 -27.23 26.22 12.74
CA SER A 555 -28.29 27.14 13.17
C SER A 555 -29.64 26.48 13.51
N GLU A 556 -29.79 25.17 13.31
CA GLU A 556 -31.00 24.46 13.74
C GLU A 556 -30.84 23.99 15.20
N PRO A 557 -31.63 24.51 16.15
CA PRO A 557 -31.61 23.99 17.51
C PRO A 557 -32.08 22.55 17.49
N THR A 558 -31.22 21.63 17.92
CA THR A 558 -31.58 20.24 18.16
C THR A 558 -32.80 20.16 19.05
N ARG A 559 -33.98 19.94 18.49
CA ARG A 559 -35.14 19.47 19.18
C ARG A 559 -34.91 18.03 19.61
N HIS A 560 -34.37 17.87 20.81
CA HIS A 560 -34.51 16.62 21.53
C HIS A 560 -35.88 16.67 22.23
N GLY A 561 -36.82 15.93 21.65
CA GLY A 561 -38.03 15.52 22.34
C GLY A 561 -37.78 14.24 23.12
#